data_a2981d3d43829fcd01fad3c6111fe89d
#
_entry.id   a2981d3d43829fcd01fad3c6111fe89d
#
_cell.length_a   1.000
_cell.length_b   1.000
_cell.length_c   1.000
_cell.angle_alpha   90.00
_cell.angle_beta   90.00
_cell.angle_gamma   90.00
#
_symmetry.space_group_name_H-M   'P 1'
#
loop_
_entity.id
_entity.type
_entity.pdbx_description
1 polymer ?
#
loop_
_entity_poly.entity_id
_entity_poly.type
_entity_poly.pdbx_seq_one_letter_code
_entity_poly.pdbx_strand_id
1 'polypeptide(L)'
;MISHKTDARTVGNLMQQLGGVAALYSKREQTDLPGASVLVVDTIGLLTKIYAYADLAYVGGGFATGLHNTLEPAVFGIPVLIGPQYHGFREAEALVEAGGICLVESQEAFSELAGQWLSDPELRARLGRINLDFTRKSTGASIQIMEGIRTFL
;
A
#
# COMPACT_ATOMS: atom_id res chain seq x y z
N MET A 1 9.53 3.69 -1.77
CA MET A 1 9.32 2.23 -2.04
C MET A 1 9.70 1.44 -0.79
N ILE A 2 8.90 0.47 -0.40
CA ILE A 2 9.15 -0.39 0.75
C ILE A 2 9.33 -1.82 0.24
N SER A 3 10.48 -2.42 0.53
CA SER A 3 10.76 -3.79 0.14
C SER A 3 10.20 -4.77 1.17
N HIS A 4 9.49 -5.79 0.72
CA HIS A 4 9.01 -6.87 1.59
C HIS A 4 10.18 -7.72 2.12
N LYS A 5 11.26 -7.83 1.36
CA LYS A 5 12.51 -8.46 1.78
C LYS A 5 13.57 -7.39 1.96
N THR A 6 14.02 -7.21 3.18
CA THR A 6 15.06 -6.24 3.56
C THR A 6 16.45 -6.83 3.59
N ASP A 7 16.64 -8.01 2.96
CA ASP A 7 17.98 -8.59 2.85
C ASP A 7 18.90 -7.73 1.95
N ALA A 8 20.16 -7.67 2.29
CA ALA A 8 21.14 -6.78 1.67
C ALA A 8 21.28 -7.00 0.14
N ARG A 9 21.05 -8.22 -0.35
CA ARG A 9 21.15 -8.55 -1.78
C ARG A 9 19.98 -7.95 -2.56
N THR A 10 18.77 -8.13 -2.06
CA THR A 10 17.55 -7.58 -2.69
C THR A 10 17.59 -6.05 -2.70
N VAL A 11 17.95 -5.43 -1.59
CA VAL A 11 18.11 -3.98 -1.48
C VAL A 11 19.20 -3.48 -2.42
N GLY A 12 20.36 -4.16 -2.48
CA GLY A 12 21.45 -3.81 -3.38
C GLY A 12 21.06 -3.84 -4.86
N ASN A 13 20.36 -4.90 -5.30
CA ASN A 13 19.86 -5.00 -6.67
C ASN A 13 18.86 -3.88 -7.01
N LEU A 14 17.95 -3.58 -6.09
CA LEU A 14 16.99 -2.50 -6.26
C LEU A 14 17.68 -1.13 -6.39
N MET A 15 18.64 -0.84 -5.53
CA MET A 15 19.41 0.40 -5.59
C MET A 15 20.20 0.53 -6.90
N GLN A 16 20.75 -0.56 -7.41
CA GLN A 16 21.42 -0.58 -8.70
C GLN A 16 20.47 -0.27 -9.87
N GLN A 17 19.27 -0.82 -9.84
CA GLN A 17 18.24 -0.54 -10.86
C GLN A 17 17.73 0.89 -10.82
N LEU A 18 17.57 1.46 -9.63
CA LEU A 18 17.08 2.84 -9.46
C LEU A 18 18.18 3.89 -9.72
N GLY A 19 19.44 3.50 -9.63
CA GLY A 19 20.56 4.41 -9.85
C GLY A 19 20.62 5.58 -8.87
N GLY A 20 21.19 6.70 -9.28
CA GLY A 20 21.45 7.88 -8.45
C GLY A 20 20.20 8.64 -7.95
N VAL A 21 18.99 8.24 -8.38
CA VAL A 21 17.75 8.92 -7.96
C VAL A 21 17.19 8.38 -6.64
N ALA A 22 17.78 7.30 -6.09
CA ALA A 22 17.28 6.61 -4.91
C ALA A 22 18.19 6.81 -3.70
N ALA A 23 17.57 6.94 -2.52
CA ALA A 23 18.23 6.95 -1.22
C ALA A 23 17.71 5.81 -0.34
N LEU A 24 18.58 5.28 0.53
CA LEU A 24 18.21 4.30 1.56
C LEU A 24 17.82 5.01 2.85
N TYR A 25 16.69 4.63 3.43
CA TYR A 25 16.26 5.18 4.72
C TYR A 25 17.24 4.90 5.85
N SER A 26 17.85 3.71 5.89
CA SER A 26 18.87 3.35 6.89
C SER A 26 20.11 4.24 6.84
N LYS A 27 20.37 4.87 5.69
CA LYS A 27 21.51 5.79 5.47
C LYS A 27 21.09 7.26 5.39
N ARG A 28 19.89 7.62 5.83
CA ARG A 28 19.32 8.97 5.70
C ARG A 28 20.18 10.10 6.27
N GLU A 29 20.96 9.82 7.31
CA GLU A 29 21.85 10.81 7.92
C GLU A 29 23.13 11.08 7.09
N GLN A 30 23.44 10.17 6.16
CA GLN A 30 24.63 10.22 5.30
C GLN A 30 24.29 10.54 3.84
N THR A 31 23.01 10.75 3.53
CA THR A 31 22.51 10.89 2.17
C THR A 31 21.72 12.20 2.04
N ASP A 32 21.89 12.88 0.92
CA ASP A 32 21.05 14.02 0.56
C ASP A 32 19.62 13.55 0.22
N LEU A 33 18.77 13.44 1.22
CA LEU A 33 17.38 13.02 1.04
C LEU A 33 16.56 14.01 0.19
N PRO A 34 16.70 15.34 0.33
CA PRO A 34 15.99 16.29 -0.52
C PRO A 34 16.32 16.14 -2.01
N GLY A 35 17.51 15.66 -2.37
CA GLY A 35 17.90 15.40 -3.74
C GLY A 35 17.41 14.07 -4.31
N ALA A 36 16.87 13.18 -3.49
CA ALA A 36 16.39 11.86 -3.93
C ALA A 36 14.92 11.91 -4.36
N SER A 37 14.63 11.36 -5.54
CA SER A 37 13.23 11.16 -6.01
C SER A 37 12.60 9.89 -5.47
N VAL A 38 13.40 8.92 -5.02
CA VAL A 38 12.94 7.64 -4.49
C VAL A 38 13.58 7.37 -3.13
N LEU A 39 12.77 7.13 -2.12
CA LEU A 39 13.22 6.66 -0.82
C LEU A 39 12.94 5.15 -0.71
N VAL A 40 13.99 4.36 -0.59
CA VAL A 40 13.88 2.92 -0.31
C VAL A 40 13.91 2.72 1.20
N VAL A 41 12.81 2.22 1.75
CA VAL A 41 12.69 1.92 3.18
C VAL A 41 13.08 0.48 3.40
N ASP A 42 14.27 0.31 3.94
CA ASP A 42 14.94 -0.96 4.21
C ASP A 42 14.93 -1.34 5.69
N THR A 43 14.04 -0.71 6.47
CA THR A 43 13.86 -0.95 7.90
C THR A 43 12.43 -1.41 8.21
N ILE A 44 12.29 -2.32 9.17
CA ILE A 44 11.00 -2.88 9.59
C ILE A 44 10.28 -1.90 10.53
N GLY A 45 8.93 -1.88 10.48
CA GLY A 45 8.09 -1.14 11.43
C GLY A 45 7.80 0.32 11.07
N LEU A 46 8.21 0.79 9.88
CA LEU A 46 7.96 2.16 9.42
C LEU A 46 6.77 2.28 8.46
N LEU A 47 6.32 1.17 7.87
CA LEU A 47 5.32 1.17 6.79
C LEU A 47 4.05 1.93 7.19
N THR A 48 3.48 1.59 8.35
CA THR A 48 2.27 2.23 8.85
C THR A 48 2.43 3.73 9.12
N LYS A 49 3.63 4.18 9.48
CA LYS A 49 3.92 5.61 9.68
C LYS A 49 4.02 6.36 8.35
N ILE A 50 4.51 5.69 7.30
CA ILE A 50 4.71 6.29 5.97
C ILE A 50 3.38 6.48 5.24
N TYR A 51 2.42 5.59 5.42
CA TYR A 51 1.10 5.74 4.80
C TYR A 51 0.40 7.06 5.15
N ALA A 52 0.65 7.63 6.31
CA ALA A 52 0.09 8.94 6.68
C ALA A 52 0.51 10.10 5.75
N TYR A 53 1.55 9.89 4.94
CA TYR A 53 2.10 10.89 4.00
C TYR A 53 1.89 10.49 2.54
N ALA A 54 1.16 9.42 2.28
CA ALA A 54 1.00 8.91 0.93
C ALA A 54 -0.27 9.46 0.26
N ASP A 55 -0.15 9.87 -1.00
CA ASP A 55 -1.26 10.29 -1.86
C ASP A 55 -1.96 9.11 -2.54
N LEU A 56 -1.21 8.05 -2.83
CA LEU A 56 -1.69 6.78 -3.35
C LEU A 56 -0.72 5.65 -2.95
N ALA A 57 -1.19 4.42 -2.99
CA ALA A 57 -0.37 3.25 -2.72
C ALA A 57 -0.47 2.23 -3.86
N TYR A 58 0.65 1.60 -4.20
CA TYR A 58 0.67 0.37 -4.97
C TYR A 58 1.06 -0.78 -4.05
N VAL A 59 0.20 -1.78 -3.92
CA VAL A 59 0.46 -2.97 -3.11
C VAL A 59 0.93 -4.10 -4.02
N GLY A 60 2.14 -4.56 -3.77
CA GLY A 60 2.79 -5.59 -4.58
C GLY A 60 2.25 -6.99 -4.34
N GLY A 61 2.82 -7.94 -5.08
CA GLY A 61 2.48 -9.37 -4.98
C GLY A 61 1.40 -9.83 -5.97
N GLY A 62 0.57 -8.94 -6.48
CA GLY A 62 -0.54 -9.26 -7.39
C GLY A 62 -0.15 -9.70 -8.81
N PHE A 63 1.14 -9.84 -9.11
CA PHE A 63 1.61 -10.38 -10.39
C PHE A 63 2.25 -11.77 -10.28
N ALA A 64 2.68 -12.21 -9.09
CA ALA A 64 3.43 -13.47 -9.01
C ALA A 64 3.39 -14.19 -7.65
N THR A 65 3.55 -13.50 -6.53
CA THR A 65 3.91 -14.13 -5.23
C THR A 65 2.78 -14.20 -4.22
N GLY A 66 1.60 -13.74 -4.60
CA GLY A 66 0.47 -13.52 -3.70
C GLY A 66 0.42 -12.10 -3.16
N LEU A 67 -0.78 -11.53 -3.18
CA LEU A 67 -1.05 -10.13 -2.83
C LEU A 67 -0.63 -9.83 -1.38
N HIS A 68 0.06 -8.71 -1.18
CA HIS A 68 0.38 -8.22 0.16
C HIS A 68 -0.83 -7.52 0.80
N ASN A 69 -0.70 -7.10 2.06
CA ASN A 69 -1.79 -6.55 2.84
C ASN A 69 -2.30 -5.21 2.27
N THR A 70 -3.52 -5.21 1.77
CA THR A 70 -4.20 -4.03 1.21
C THR A 70 -4.94 -3.20 2.26
N LEU A 71 -5.24 -3.78 3.43
CA LEU A 71 -5.91 -3.06 4.51
C LEU A 71 -5.01 -1.99 5.13
N GLU A 72 -3.69 -2.19 5.12
CA GLU A 72 -2.76 -1.21 5.70
C GLU A 72 -2.91 0.18 5.05
N PRO A 73 -2.80 0.37 3.72
CA PRO A 73 -3.08 1.67 3.12
C PRO A 73 -4.57 2.07 3.20
N ALA A 74 -5.50 1.12 3.13
CA ALA A 74 -6.93 1.39 3.16
C ALA A 74 -7.38 2.07 4.47
N VAL A 75 -6.82 1.68 5.61
CA VAL A 75 -7.11 2.30 6.93
C VAL A 75 -6.75 3.78 6.97
N PHE A 76 -5.76 4.21 6.18
CA PHE A 76 -5.36 5.61 6.07
C PHE A 76 -6.21 6.41 5.08
N GLY A 77 -7.17 5.78 4.42
CA GLY A 77 -7.99 6.43 3.41
C GLY A 77 -7.22 6.80 2.15
N ILE A 78 -6.28 5.95 1.76
CA ILE A 78 -5.44 6.11 0.56
C ILE A 78 -6.02 5.27 -0.56
N PRO A 79 -6.16 5.78 -1.80
CA PRO A 79 -6.50 4.96 -2.95
C PRO A 79 -5.39 3.97 -3.26
N VAL A 80 -5.75 2.76 -3.66
CA VAL A 80 -4.81 1.65 -3.81
C VAL A 80 -4.87 1.06 -5.21
N LEU A 81 -3.70 0.82 -5.78
CA LEU A 81 -3.50 0.04 -7.00
C LEU A 81 -2.92 -1.33 -6.65
N ILE A 82 -3.39 -2.39 -7.31
CA ILE A 82 -2.87 -3.76 -7.18
C ILE A 82 -2.75 -4.44 -8.53
N GLY A 83 -1.95 -5.51 -8.61
CA GLY A 83 -1.94 -6.39 -9.80
C GLY A 83 -3.19 -7.28 -9.89
N PRO A 84 -3.36 -8.02 -11.00
CA PRO A 84 -4.59 -8.76 -11.32
C PRO A 84 -4.82 -10.02 -10.47
N GLN A 85 -3.80 -10.53 -9.78
CA GLN A 85 -3.92 -11.74 -8.96
C GLN A 85 -4.29 -11.38 -7.52
N TYR A 86 -5.57 -11.17 -7.27
CA TYR A 86 -6.11 -10.79 -5.95
C TYR A 86 -7.22 -11.72 -5.46
N HIS A 87 -7.65 -12.67 -6.29
CA HIS A 87 -8.67 -13.66 -5.91
C HIS A 87 -8.20 -14.56 -4.76
N GLY A 88 -9.11 -14.82 -3.83
CA GLY A 88 -8.82 -15.51 -2.58
C GLY A 88 -8.40 -14.60 -1.41
N PHE A 89 -8.22 -13.30 -1.68
CA PHE A 89 -7.97 -12.27 -0.66
C PHE A 89 -9.27 -11.49 -0.44
N ARG A 90 -10.13 -11.98 0.46
CA ARG A 90 -11.50 -11.47 0.67
C ARG A 90 -11.60 -9.96 0.84
N GLU A 91 -10.68 -9.38 1.59
CA GLU A 91 -10.65 -7.94 1.84
C GLU A 91 -10.31 -7.16 0.57
N ALA A 92 -9.38 -7.68 -0.23
CA ALA A 92 -9.02 -7.05 -1.51
C ALA A 92 -10.17 -7.17 -2.52
N GLU A 93 -10.83 -8.34 -2.61
CA GLU A 93 -12.01 -8.53 -3.47
C GLU A 93 -13.13 -7.55 -3.12
N ALA A 94 -13.45 -7.42 -1.83
CA ALA A 94 -14.48 -6.50 -1.37
C ALA A 94 -14.13 -5.03 -1.60
N LEU A 95 -12.85 -4.64 -1.45
CA LEU A 95 -12.39 -3.28 -1.71
C LEU A 95 -12.33 -2.95 -3.20
N VAL A 96 -12.04 -3.93 -4.08
CA VAL A 96 -12.14 -3.78 -5.53
C VAL A 96 -13.59 -3.60 -5.94
N GLU A 97 -14.51 -4.42 -5.42
CA GLU A 97 -15.94 -4.30 -5.68
C GLU A 97 -16.51 -2.95 -5.19
N ALA A 98 -16.06 -2.47 -4.04
CA ALA A 98 -16.41 -1.16 -3.52
C ALA A 98 -15.83 0.01 -4.33
N GLY A 99 -14.82 -0.22 -5.17
CA GLY A 99 -14.17 0.79 -6.00
C GLY A 99 -13.09 1.60 -5.29
N GLY A 100 -12.62 1.18 -4.13
CA GLY A 100 -11.52 1.82 -3.39
C GLY A 100 -10.13 1.31 -3.82
N ILE A 101 -10.08 0.12 -4.45
CA ILE A 101 -8.89 -0.47 -5.05
C ILE A 101 -9.12 -0.64 -6.55
N CYS A 102 -8.15 -0.25 -7.37
CA CYS A 102 -8.17 -0.48 -8.80
C CYS A 102 -7.07 -1.46 -9.23
N LEU A 103 -7.37 -2.20 -10.29
CA LEU A 103 -6.46 -3.19 -10.86
C LEU A 103 -5.58 -2.54 -11.92
N VAL A 104 -4.32 -2.95 -11.97
CA VAL A 104 -3.38 -2.63 -13.05
C VAL A 104 -2.82 -3.91 -13.62
N GLU A 105 -2.92 -4.08 -14.93
CA GLU A 105 -2.48 -5.29 -15.63
C GLU A 105 -1.13 -5.09 -16.33
N SER A 106 -0.70 -3.84 -16.46
CA SER A 106 0.55 -3.49 -17.11
C SER A 106 1.17 -2.23 -16.52
N GLN A 107 2.41 -1.94 -16.93
CA GLN A 107 3.10 -0.71 -16.56
C GLN A 107 2.39 0.53 -17.14
N GLU A 108 1.87 0.42 -18.35
CA GLU A 108 1.13 1.48 -19.04
C GLU A 108 -0.15 1.82 -18.28
N ALA A 109 -0.95 0.80 -17.90
CA ALA A 109 -2.16 0.97 -17.10
C ALA A 109 -1.85 1.58 -15.72
N PHE A 110 -0.74 1.16 -15.09
CA PHE A 110 -0.27 1.78 -13.85
C PHE A 110 0.05 3.26 -14.05
N SER A 111 0.81 3.59 -15.10
CA SER A 111 1.23 4.98 -15.36
C SER A 111 0.04 5.89 -15.65
N GLU A 112 -0.94 5.40 -16.41
CA GLU A 112 -2.16 6.14 -16.72
C GLU A 112 -2.99 6.40 -15.47
N LEU A 113 -3.34 5.37 -14.70
CA LEU A 113 -4.15 5.51 -13.48
C LEU A 113 -3.43 6.33 -12.42
N ALA A 114 -2.15 6.08 -12.18
CA ALA A 114 -1.38 6.83 -11.21
C ALA A 114 -1.26 8.31 -11.63
N GLY A 115 -1.03 8.59 -12.91
CA GLY A 115 -0.99 9.95 -13.44
C GLY A 115 -2.33 10.68 -13.28
N GLN A 116 -3.45 10.02 -13.60
CA GLN A 116 -4.79 10.56 -13.39
C GLN A 116 -5.03 10.87 -11.91
N TRP A 117 -4.73 9.93 -11.02
CA TRP A 117 -4.98 10.14 -9.60
C TRP A 117 -4.08 11.20 -8.97
N LEU A 118 -2.82 11.31 -9.39
CA LEU A 118 -1.92 12.34 -8.89
C LEU A 118 -2.34 13.75 -9.36
N SER A 119 -2.96 13.86 -10.53
CA SER A 119 -3.46 15.14 -11.06
C SER A 119 -4.84 15.54 -10.53
N ASP A 120 -5.61 14.61 -9.93
CA ASP A 120 -6.97 14.85 -9.44
C ASP A 120 -7.09 14.57 -7.92
N PRO A 121 -6.90 15.58 -7.07
CA PRO A 121 -7.04 15.45 -5.62
C PRO A 121 -8.44 15.04 -5.15
N GLU A 122 -9.50 15.45 -5.87
CA GLU A 122 -10.89 15.13 -5.50
C GLU A 122 -11.16 13.64 -5.75
N LEU A 123 -10.69 13.12 -6.88
CA LEU A 123 -10.76 11.70 -7.19
C LEU A 123 -10.02 10.87 -6.14
N ARG A 124 -8.79 11.28 -5.77
CA ARG A 124 -8.02 10.61 -4.71
C ARG A 124 -8.78 10.57 -3.39
N ALA A 125 -9.32 11.72 -2.97
CA ALA A 125 -10.09 11.83 -1.74
C ALA A 125 -11.34 10.94 -1.75
N ARG A 126 -12.03 10.85 -2.90
CA ARG A 126 -13.21 10.00 -3.06
C ARG A 126 -12.86 8.52 -2.95
N LEU A 127 -11.84 8.05 -3.67
CA LEU A 127 -11.40 6.66 -3.64
C LEU A 127 -10.87 6.28 -2.25
N GLY A 128 -10.06 7.15 -1.66
CA GLY A 128 -9.56 6.95 -0.31
C GLY A 128 -10.66 6.87 0.74
N ARG A 129 -11.73 7.66 0.60
CA ARG A 129 -12.89 7.60 1.50
C ARG A 129 -13.61 6.26 1.43
N ILE A 130 -13.73 5.66 0.23
CA ILE A 130 -14.30 4.32 0.07
C ILE A 130 -13.50 3.31 0.92
N ASN A 131 -12.17 3.33 0.81
CA ASN A 131 -11.29 2.46 1.57
C ASN A 131 -11.43 2.67 3.08
N LEU A 132 -11.45 3.92 3.52
CA LEU A 132 -11.60 4.27 4.94
C LEU A 132 -12.95 3.83 5.50
N ASP A 133 -14.04 4.05 4.76
CA ASP A 133 -15.38 3.66 5.18
C ASP A 133 -15.53 2.14 5.24
N PHE A 134 -14.94 1.41 4.29
CA PHE A 134 -14.89 -0.04 4.32
C PHE A 134 -14.18 -0.55 5.58
N THR A 135 -12.99 -0.05 5.86
CA THR A 135 -12.21 -0.48 7.02
C THR A 135 -12.91 -0.14 8.34
N ARG A 136 -13.54 1.04 8.45
CA ARG A 136 -14.33 1.43 9.64
C ARG A 136 -15.53 0.51 9.89
N LYS A 137 -16.24 0.12 8.84
CA LYS A 137 -17.37 -0.83 8.95
C LYS A 137 -16.92 -2.22 9.34
N SER A 138 -15.71 -2.61 8.94
CA SER A 138 -15.12 -3.92 9.23
C SER A 138 -14.48 -3.99 10.63
N THR A 139 -14.38 -2.87 11.35
CA THR A 139 -13.93 -2.85 12.75
C THR A 139 -15.06 -3.27 13.69
N GLY A 140 -14.73 -4.07 14.71
CA GLY A 140 -15.72 -4.51 15.70
C GLY A 140 -15.79 -6.02 15.89
N ALA A 141 -15.05 -6.80 15.08
CA ALA A 141 -15.00 -8.27 15.25
C ALA A 141 -14.61 -8.70 16.67
N SER A 142 -13.67 -8.00 17.30
CA SER A 142 -13.28 -8.28 18.69
C SER A 142 -14.42 -8.05 19.69
N ILE A 143 -15.25 -7.02 19.47
CA ILE A 143 -16.41 -6.72 20.30
C ILE A 143 -17.44 -7.82 20.13
N GLN A 144 -17.75 -8.21 18.90
CA GLN A 144 -18.71 -9.27 18.58
C GLN A 144 -18.26 -10.62 19.15
N ILE A 145 -16.98 -10.95 19.07
CA ILE A 145 -16.41 -12.16 19.67
C ILE A 145 -16.54 -12.12 21.19
N MET A 146 -16.22 -11.01 21.84
CA MET A 146 -16.35 -10.85 23.28
C MET A 146 -17.81 -10.92 23.75
N GLU A 147 -18.74 -10.35 22.99
CA GLU A 147 -20.18 -10.48 23.27
C GLU A 147 -20.63 -11.93 23.12
N GLY A 148 -20.18 -12.63 22.05
CA GLY A 148 -20.45 -14.05 21.86
C GLY A 148 -19.90 -14.91 23.00
N ILE A 149 -18.68 -14.68 23.46
CA ILE A 149 -18.09 -15.42 24.58
C ILE A 149 -18.89 -15.18 25.87
N ARG A 150 -19.35 -13.96 26.15
CA ARG A 150 -20.14 -13.65 27.33
C ARG A 150 -21.47 -14.39 27.41
N THR A 151 -22.01 -14.84 26.29
CA THR A 151 -23.25 -15.64 26.26
C THR A 151 -23.02 -17.09 26.62
N PHE A 152 -21.78 -17.56 26.71
CA PHE A 152 -21.40 -18.92 27.11
C PHE A 152 -20.80 -19.01 28.51
N LEU A 153 -20.63 -17.87 29.19
CA LEU A 153 -20.19 -17.80 30.61
C LEU A 153 -21.35 -17.50 31.52
#